data_04ef036a37cff6498100d250b3f5b051
#
_entry.id   04ef036a37cff6498100d250b3f5b051
#
_cell.length_a   1.000
_cell.length_b   1.000
_cell.length_c   1.000
_cell.angle_alpha   90.00
_cell.angle_beta   90.00
_cell.angle_gamma   90.00
#
_symmetry.space_group_name_H-M   'P 1'
#
loop_
_entity.id
_entity.type
_entity.pdbx_description
1 polymer ?
#
loop_
_entity_poly.entity_id
_entity_poly.type
_entity_poly.pdbx_seq_one_letter_code
_entity_poly.pdbx_strand_id
1 'polypeptide(L)'
;MTSLSELQQRFLNIATDGRLSPKQKSNFLALEAEACIPYMPISEALREAMSDGVICDMFEGHAPFKPRYVLPDYAKFLSQGSEYLELSPAEDFDDALNMLTIIYHHVPSVTNIPVYLGQLDDVLMPYVGDQTEAQIYKKLRHFWIMLDRTLPDAFMHVNIGPTDNIICRTILRVDAELKQIAPNLTFMYDESITPDDLLRQATKNICDCSKPHIANYPIHANAYDGERFGIVSCYNSLPLAGGSNTLVRMNLKEVAKRAASRDDFVSNVLPTYHQLMTELMDARSSHLHEQSQFFQGFLTQEGLIEESRFAPMYGIYGMAEAVNLLLEKEGQTSRYGQDERANALGHEISATLATLVDSTPVRYGLEGKALLHAQGGISLDLDVTPGVRLPYGNEPDPVTYVQATAAHHQYYRAGISDILTIDETVKSNLEAMFNLCKGALNAGYREFTANVASNDLVRVTGYMVKLSDIAKYDAEGSRTNTTFLGAEAAKNTGILERSPRVVSQEMSPVYK
;
A
#
# COMPACT_ATOMS: atom_id res chain seq x y z
N MET A 1 2.64 32.19 -6.38
CA MET A 1 4.02 31.74 -6.72
C MET A 1 4.90 31.97 -5.50
N THR A 2 5.57 30.91 -5.04
CA THR A 2 6.56 31.01 -3.95
C THR A 2 7.68 31.94 -4.40
N SER A 3 8.08 32.90 -3.57
CA SER A 3 9.19 33.80 -3.92
C SER A 3 10.53 33.05 -3.93
N LEU A 4 11.51 33.54 -4.69
CA LEU A 4 12.85 32.95 -4.73
C LEU A 4 13.48 32.89 -3.32
N SER A 5 13.23 33.89 -2.49
CA SER A 5 13.74 33.93 -1.11
C SER A 5 13.12 32.86 -0.21
N GLU A 6 11.82 32.58 -0.35
CA GLU A 6 11.16 31.51 0.39
C GLU A 6 11.66 30.13 -0.02
N LEU A 7 11.89 29.93 -1.32
CA LEU A 7 12.46 28.70 -1.85
C LEU A 7 13.90 28.47 -1.34
N GLN A 8 14.74 29.52 -1.38
CA GLN A 8 16.10 29.48 -0.84
C GLN A 8 16.10 29.14 0.67
N GLN A 9 15.16 29.71 1.43
CA GLN A 9 15.05 29.42 2.86
C GLN A 9 14.65 27.96 3.11
N ARG A 10 13.73 27.38 2.33
CA ARG A 10 13.37 25.95 2.44
C ARG A 10 14.55 25.05 2.13
N PHE A 11 15.30 25.32 1.07
CA PHE A 11 16.52 24.57 0.74
C PHE A 11 17.58 24.68 1.84
N LEU A 12 17.76 25.88 2.41
CA LEU A 12 18.69 26.09 3.51
C LEU A 12 18.28 25.29 4.76
N ASN A 13 17.00 25.27 5.10
CA ASN A 13 16.49 24.51 6.24
C ASN A 13 16.78 23.01 6.10
N ILE A 14 16.54 22.44 4.91
CA ILE A 14 16.85 21.03 4.62
C ILE A 14 18.37 20.79 4.70
N ALA A 15 19.16 21.63 4.07
CA ALA A 15 20.61 21.46 4.01
C ALA A 15 21.27 21.55 5.39
N THR A 16 20.74 22.38 6.27
CA THR A 16 21.30 22.63 7.62
C THR A 16 20.66 21.82 8.74
N ASP A 17 19.60 21.02 8.48
CA ASP A 17 19.00 20.16 9.49
C ASP A 17 20.00 19.04 9.87
N GLY A 18 20.55 19.13 11.08
CA GLY A 18 21.51 18.16 11.60
C GLY A 18 20.93 16.77 11.88
N ARG A 19 19.60 16.61 11.90
CA ARG A 19 18.91 15.33 12.11
C ARG A 19 18.83 14.48 10.83
N LEU A 20 18.97 15.11 9.67
CA LEU A 20 18.88 14.44 8.38
C LEU A 20 20.22 13.86 7.94
N SER A 21 20.21 12.62 7.47
CA SER A 21 21.35 12.02 6.78
C SER A 21 21.62 12.71 5.42
N PRO A 22 22.84 12.60 4.84
CA PRO A 22 23.13 13.16 3.53
C PRO A 22 22.13 12.69 2.43
N LYS A 23 21.73 11.42 2.44
CA LYS A 23 20.78 10.87 1.48
C LYS A 23 19.37 11.45 1.68
N GLN A 24 18.91 11.62 2.92
CA GLN A 24 17.62 12.28 3.20
C GLN A 24 17.62 13.73 2.72
N LYS A 25 18.69 14.48 2.97
CA LYS A 25 18.83 15.86 2.46
C LYS A 25 18.72 15.91 0.94
N SER A 26 19.44 15.05 0.22
CA SER A 26 19.36 14.99 -1.24
C SER A 26 17.93 14.68 -1.73
N ASN A 27 17.25 13.73 -1.11
CA ASN A 27 15.88 13.40 -1.47
C ASN A 27 14.90 14.56 -1.21
N PHE A 28 14.99 15.23 -0.06
CA PHE A 28 14.11 16.36 0.23
C PHE A 28 14.39 17.57 -0.66
N LEU A 29 15.66 17.84 -1.01
CA LEU A 29 15.99 18.90 -1.97
C LEU A 29 15.43 18.59 -3.37
N ALA A 30 15.45 17.31 -3.80
CA ALA A 30 14.85 16.89 -5.06
C ALA A 30 13.32 17.08 -5.05
N LEU A 31 12.63 16.73 -3.96
CA LEU A 31 11.18 16.94 -3.81
C LEU A 31 10.81 18.44 -3.85
N GLU A 32 11.60 19.31 -3.21
CA GLU A 32 11.38 20.75 -3.29
C GLU A 32 11.61 21.30 -4.71
N ALA A 33 12.58 20.76 -5.44
CA ALA A 33 12.81 21.13 -6.84
C ALA A 33 11.66 20.67 -7.74
N GLU A 34 11.17 19.45 -7.58
CA GLU A 34 9.98 18.93 -8.29
C GLU A 34 8.74 19.79 -8.04
N ALA A 35 8.55 20.30 -6.81
CA ALA A 35 7.45 21.18 -6.45
C ALA A 35 7.52 22.58 -7.14
N CYS A 36 8.62 22.93 -7.77
CA CYS A 36 8.76 24.16 -8.56
C CYS A 36 8.26 24.01 -10.01
N ILE A 37 8.04 22.79 -10.48
CA ILE A 37 7.51 22.52 -11.82
C ILE A 37 6.05 23.01 -11.88
N PRO A 38 5.64 23.73 -12.94
CA PRO A 38 4.27 24.20 -13.06
C PRO A 38 3.26 23.04 -13.00
N TYR A 39 2.16 23.26 -12.28
CA TYR A 39 1.09 22.28 -12.21
C TYR A 39 0.44 22.07 -13.58
N MET A 40 0.01 20.85 -13.86
CA MET A 40 -0.69 20.51 -15.10
C MET A 40 -2.00 21.31 -15.23
N PRO A 41 -2.47 21.60 -16.45
CA PRO A 41 -3.77 22.23 -16.67
C PRO A 41 -4.91 21.34 -16.13
N ILE A 42 -5.71 21.90 -15.23
CA ILE A 42 -6.93 21.31 -14.67
C ILE A 42 -8.01 22.38 -14.56
N SER A 43 -9.29 21.96 -14.49
CA SER A 43 -10.42 22.88 -14.34
C SER A 43 -10.42 23.59 -12.99
N GLU A 44 -11.11 24.73 -12.91
CA GLU A 44 -11.28 25.46 -11.65
C GLU A 44 -12.07 24.64 -10.64
N ALA A 45 -13.12 23.92 -11.06
CA ALA A 45 -13.91 23.05 -10.20
C ALA A 45 -13.04 21.95 -9.53
N LEU A 46 -12.08 21.39 -10.28
CA LEU A 46 -11.15 20.42 -9.70
C LEU A 46 -10.18 21.08 -8.71
N ARG A 47 -9.68 22.28 -9.00
CA ARG A 47 -8.83 23.07 -8.07
C ARG A 47 -9.56 23.34 -6.75
N GLU A 48 -10.83 23.75 -6.82
CA GLU A 48 -11.68 23.97 -5.66
C GLU A 48 -11.86 22.66 -4.87
N ALA A 49 -12.19 21.55 -5.54
CA ALA A 49 -12.36 20.25 -4.89
C ALA A 49 -11.07 19.77 -4.19
N MET A 50 -9.90 20.05 -4.77
CA MET A 50 -8.60 19.75 -4.14
C MET A 50 -8.32 20.69 -2.95
N SER A 51 -8.60 21.97 -3.08
CA SER A 51 -8.44 22.94 -2.00
C SER A 51 -9.34 22.64 -0.80
N ASP A 52 -10.54 22.16 -1.06
CA ASP A 52 -11.53 21.77 -0.05
C ASP A 52 -11.26 20.40 0.57
N GLY A 53 -10.22 19.69 0.15
CA GLY A 53 -9.85 18.37 0.66
C GLY A 53 -10.82 17.24 0.25
N VAL A 54 -11.62 17.44 -0.80
CA VAL A 54 -12.50 16.40 -1.36
C VAL A 54 -11.72 15.44 -2.24
N ILE A 55 -10.79 15.98 -3.04
CA ILE A 55 -9.91 15.22 -3.92
C ILE A 55 -8.45 15.46 -3.54
N CYS A 56 -7.66 14.41 -3.51
CA CYS A 56 -6.24 14.46 -3.18
C CYS A 56 -5.43 13.69 -4.22
N ASP A 57 -4.34 14.28 -4.68
CA ASP A 57 -3.44 13.71 -5.69
C ASP A 57 -2.25 12.94 -5.10
N MET A 58 -2.29 12.63 -3.83
CA MET A 58 -1.26 11.88 -3.10
C MET A 58 0.17 12.47 -3.17
N PHE A 59 0.31 13.76 -3.43
CA PHE A 59 1.60 14.46 -3.45
C PHE A 59 2.60 13.93 -4.48
N GLU A 60 2.14 13.59 -5.66
CA GLU A 60 3.00 13.13 -6.75
C GLU A 60 3.79 14.27 -7.43
N GLY A 61 3.82 15.44 -6.81
CA GLY A 61 4.41 16.65 -7.38
C GLY A 61 3.47 17.38 -8.34
N HIS A 62 3.91 18.53 -8.84
CA HIS A 62 3.09 19.36 -9.72
C HIS A 62 2.97 18.81 -11.14
N ALA A 63 4.02 18.17 -11.64
CA ALA A 63 4.09 17.54 -12.95
C ALA A 63 4.95 16.28 -12.84
N PRO A 64 4.37 15.13 -12.48
CA PRO A 64 5.13 13.91 -12.27
C PRO A 64 5.74 13.43 -13.58
N PHE A 65 7.05 13.24 -13.58
CA PHE A 65 7.81 12.75 -14.74
C PHE A 65 8.13 11.26 -14.61
N LYS A 66 7.60 10.58 -13.61
CA LYS A 66 7.74 9.16 -13.33
C LYS A 66 6.41 8.60 -12.82
N PRO A 67 6.11 7.30 -13.05
CA PRO A 67 4.93 6.67 -12.51
C PRO A 67 4.94 6.64 -10.99
N ARG A 68 3.77 6.52 -10.41
CA ARG A 68 3.65 6.30 -8.97
C ARG A 68 4.28 4.98 -8.56
N TYR A 69 3.95 3.90 -9.26
CA TYR A 69 4.47 2.55 -9.00
C TYR A 69 4.97 1.91 -10.29
N VAL A 70 6.10 1.24 -10.19
CA VAL A 70 6.71 0.48 -11.29
C VAL A 70 6.99 -0.93 -10.77
N LEU A 71 6.51 -1.93 -11.50
CA LEU A 71 6.67 -3.35 -11.18
C LEU A 71 7.46 -4.06 -12.29
N PRO A 72 8.79 -3.96 -12.33
CA PRO A 72 9.58 -4.63 -13.36
C PRO A 72 9.49 -6.16 -13.26
N ASP A 73 9.63 -6.84 -14.38
CA ASP A 73 9.82 -8.29 -14.41
C ASP A 73 11.27 -8.65 -14.04
N TYR A 74 11.52 -8.82 -12.75
CA TYR A 74 12.84 -9.16 -12.25
C TYR A 74 13.29 -10.58 -12.64
N ALA A 75 12.37 -11.52 -12.85
CA ALA A 75 12.73 -12.85 -13.35
C ALA A 75 13.29 -12.76 -14.78
N LYS A 76 12.67 -11.96 -15.64
CA LYS A 76 13.18 -11.66 -16.97
C LYS A 76 14.54 -10.96 -16.90
N PHE A 77 14.68 -9.95 -16.04
CA PHE A 77 15.95 -9.24 -15.85
C PHE A 77 17.09 -10.19 -15.47
N LEU A 78 16.89 -11.08 -14.50
CA LEU A 78 17.93 -12.04 -14.10
C LEU A 78 18.28 -13.03 -15.22
N SER A 79 17.29 -13.48 -15.99
CA SER A 79 17.50 -14.48 -17.05
C SER A 79 18.12 -13.92 -18.32
N GLN A 80 17.93 -12.62 -18.63
CA GLN A 80 18.46 -12.00 -19.85
C GLN A 80 19.68 -11.11 -19.61
N GLY A 81 19.91 -10.66 -18.37
CA GLY A 81 20.85 -9.58 -18.06
C GLY A 81 20.30 -8.21 -18.42
N SER A 82 21.17 -7.24 -18.59
CA SER A 82 20.84 -5.87 -18.99
C SER A 82 21.97 -5.26 -19.80
N GLU A 83 21.67 -4.78 -20.99
CA GLU A 83 22.64 -4.05 -21.82
C GLU A 83 22.97 -2.68 -21.21
N TYR A 84 21.95 -1.98 -20.72
CA TYR A 84 22.10 -0.67 -20.10
C TYR A 84 22.97 -0.69 -18.83
N LEU A 85 22.83 -1.73 -18.02
CA LEU A 85 23.60 -1.90 -16.77
C LEU A 85 24.89 -2.69 -16.98
N GLU A 86 25.19 -3.13 -18.22
CA GLU A 86 26.36 -3.96 -18.57
C GLU A 86 26.44 -5.25 -17.74
N LEU A 87 25.29 -5.91 -17.52
CA LEU A 87 25.17 -7.15 -16.73
C LEU A 87 24.85 -8.34 -17.61
N SER A 88 25.63 -9.41 -17.49
CA SER A 88 25.31 -10.72 -18.06
C SER A 88 24.13 -11.37 -17.30
N PRO A 89 23.42 -12.36 -17.89
CA PRO A 89 22.47 -13.18 -17.16
C PRO A 89 23.04 -13.76 -15.88
N ALA A 90 22.22 -13.89 -14.84
CA ALA A 90 22.63 -14.51 -13.58
C ALA A 90 22.93 -16.02 -13.77
N GLU A 91 24.06 -16.49 -13.28
CA GLU A 91 24.45 -17.90 -13.34
C GLU A 91 24.15 -18.64 -12.05
N ASP A 92 24.20 -17.95 -10.91
CA ASP A 92 23.99 -18.53 -9.59
C ASP A 92 23.23 -17.59 -8.61
N PHE A 93 23.09 -18.02 -7.38
CA PHE A 93 22.37 -17.31 -6.34
C PHE A 93 23.04 -15.99 -5.91
N ASP A 94 24.35 -15.93 -5.91
CA ASP A 94 25.11 -14.74 -5.56
C ASP A 94 24.98 -13.68 -6.67
N ASP A 95 25.06 -14.12 -7.93
CA ASP A 95 24.81 -13.26 -9.09
C ASP A 95 23.40 -12.67 -9.04
N ALA A 96 22.39 -13.53 -8.80
CA ALA A 96 21.00 -13.09 -8.72
C ALA A 96 20.78 -12.03 -7.62
N LEU A 97 21.33 -12.21 -6.42
CA LEU A 97 21.23 -11.24 -5.33
C LEU A 97 21.96 -9.93 -5.66
N ASN A 98 23.16 -10.02 -6.28
CA ASN A 98 23.94 -8.84 -6.69
C ASN A 98 23.22 -8.04 -7.77
N MET A 99 22.72 -8.72 -8.81
CA MET A 99 21.99 -8.09 -9.91
C MET A 99 20.72 -7.40 -9.41
N LEU A 100 19.93 -8.05 -8.53
CA LEU A 100 18.76 -7.43 -7.89
C LEU A 100 19.17 -6.18 -7.08
N THR A 101 20.28 -6.25 -6.34
CA THR A 101 20.80 -5.09 -5.60
C THR A 101 21.08 -3.91 -6.55
N ILE A 102 21.71 -4.18 -7.69
CA ILE A 102 22.04 -3.15 -8.68
C ILE A 102 20.77 -2.55 -9.28
N ILE A 103 19.86 -3.38 -9.82
CA ILE A 103 18.68 -2.85 -10.51
C ILE A 103 17.75 -2.07 -9.57
N TYR A 104 17.65 -2.43 -8.30
CA TYR A 104 16.83 -1.68 -7.32
C TYR A 104 17.26 -0.22 -7.16
N HIS A 105 18.51 0.12 -7.44
CA HIS A 105 18.97 1.51 -7.46
C HIS A 105 18.64 2.26 -8.75
N HIS A 106 18.07 1.58 -9.75
CA HIS A 106 17.75 2.14 -11.06
C HIS A 106 16.25 2.09 -11.41
N VAL A 107 15.40 1.56 -10.52
CA VAL A 107 13.95 1.56 -10.70
C VAL A 107 13.36 2.79 -10.03
N PRO A 108 12.89 3.78 -10.78
CA PRO A 108 12.27 4.96 -10.20
C PRO A 108 10.83 4.68 -9.76
N SER A 109 10.39 5.42 -8.77
CA SER A 109 8.99 5.53 -8.36
C SER A 109 8.73 6.93 -7.82
N VAL A 110 7.53 7.19 -7.34
CA VAL A 110 7.21 8.47 -6.67
C VAL A 110 8.19 8.80 -5.53
N THR A 111 8.77 7.79 -4.89
CA THR A 111 9.74 7.95 -3.78
C THR A 111 11.21 7.93 -4.22
N ASN A 112 11.49 7.91 -5.51
CA ASN A 112 12.83 7.82 -6.12
C ASN A 112 13.60 6.52 -5.85
N ILE A 113 12.95 5.49 -5.32
CA ILE A 113 13.48 4.13 -5.13
C ILE A 113 12.37 3.12 -5.44
N PRO A 114 12.71 1.84 -5.73
CA PRO A 114 11.70 0.86 -6.07
C PRO A 114 10.75 0.62 -4.91
N VAL A 115 9.46 0.54 -5.22
CA VAL A 115 8.43 0.11 -4.26
C VAL A 115 8.11 -1.37 -4.38
N TYR A 116 8.43 -2.00 -5.52
CA TYR A 116 8.29 -3.44 -5.76
C TYR A 116 9.66 -4.08 -5.89
N LEU A 117 9.92 -5.09 -5.08
CA LEU A 117 11.18 -5.82 -5.06
C LEU A 117 11.05 -7.24 -5.65
N GLY A 118 9.87 -7.59 -6.15
CA GLY A 118 9.61 -8.88 -6.78
C GLY A 118 8.86 -9.87 -5.86
N GLN A 119 8.40 -10.95 -6.48
CA GLN A 119 8.03 -12.18 -5.79
C GLN A 119 9.31 -13.01 -5.61
N LEU A 120 10.03 -12.69 -4.52
CA LEU A 120 11.43 -13.07 -4.38
C LEU A 120 11.66 -14.57 -4.31
N ASP A 121 10.73 -15.34 -3.78
CA ASP A 121 10.85 -16.79 -3.74
C ASP A 121 10.83 -17.39 -5.15
N ASP A 122 9.93 -16.96 -6.02
CA ASP A 122 9.87 -17.40 -7.42
C ASP A 122 11.07 -16.89 -8.23
N VAL A 123 11.45 -15.63 -8.02
CA VAL A 123 12.55 -14.98 -8.74
C VAL A 123 13.91 -15.61 -8.42
N LEU A 124 14.13 -16.00 -7.17
CA LEU A 124 15.41 -16.52 -6.70
C LEU A 124 15.53 -18.06 -6.75
N MET A 125 14.40 -18.78 -6.71
CA MET A 125 14.40 -20.24 -6.65
C MET A 125 15.19 -20.91 -7.79
N PRO A 126 15.16 -20.44 -9.04
CA PRO A 126 15.93 -21.01 -10.14
C PRO A 126 17.46 -21.00 -9.92
N TYR A 127 17.96 -20.11 -9.09
CA TYR A 127 19.40 -19.87 -8.87
C TYR A 127 19.95 -20.54 -7.60
N VAL A 128 19.12 -21.24 -6.83
CA VAL A 128 19.53 -21.86 -5.56
C VAL A 128 20.62 -22.92 -5.74
N GLY A 129 20.56 -23.72 -6.81
CA GLY A 129 21.55 -24.78 -7.07
C GLY A 129 21.69 -25.75 -5.90
N ASP A 130 22.93 -26.16 -5.61
CA ASP A 130 23.27 -27.11 -4.56
C ASP A 130 23.50 -26.46 -3.17
N GLN A 131 23.02 -25.25 -2.96
CA GLN A 131 23.23 -24.54 -1.70
C GLN A 131 22.47 -25.18 -0.54
N THR A 132 23.13 -25.30 0.61
CA THR A 132 22.50 -25.74 1.84
C THR A 132 21.57 -24.67 2.41
N GLU A 133 20.57 -25.10 3.19
CA GLU A 133 19.67 -24.18 3.91
C GLU A 133 20.44 -23.10 4.71
N ALA A 134 21.53 -23.48 5.37
CA ALA A 134 22.35 -22.56 6.15
C ALA A 134 23.04 -21.47 5.28
N GLN A 135 23.45 -21.83 4.06
CA GLN A 135 24.04 -20.86 3.12
C GLN A 135 22.97 -19.91 2.59
N ILE A 136 21.81 -20.43 2.18
CA ILE A 136 20.66 -19.62 1.73
C ILE A 136 20.23 -18.66 2.83
N TYR A 137 20.04 -19.15 4.06
CA TYR A 137 19.68 -18.32 5.21
C TYR A 137 20.69 -17.19 5.44
N LYS A 138 21.99 -17.49 5.45
CA LYS A 138 23.03 -16.46 5.65
C LYS A 138 22.98 -15.38 4.57
N LYS A 139 22.84 -15.77 3.30
CA LYS A 139 22.81 -14.84 2.16
C LYS A 139 21.55 -13.99 2.18
N LEU A 140 20.37 -14.59 2.34
CA LEU A 140 19.10 -13.86 2.45
C LEU A 140 19.06 -12.93 3.66
N ARG A 141 19.64 -13.35 4.79
CA ARG A 141 19.73 -12.48 5.97
C ARG A 141 20.58 -11.23 5.70
N HIS A 142 21.71 -11.38 5.02
CA HIS A 142 22.54 -10.24 4.61
C HIS A 142 21.82 -9.35 3.61
N PHE A 143 21.16 -9.93 2.62
CA PHE A 143 20.36 -9.23 1.62
C PHE A 143 19.22 -8.43 2.29
N TRP A 144 18.50 -9.01 3.24
CA TRP A 144 17.43 -8.35 3.99
C TRP A 144 17.93 -7.14 4.78
N ILE A 145 19.08 -7.29 5.44
CA ILE A 145 19.75 -6.17 6.13
C ILE A 145 20.16 -5.07 5.15
N MET A 146 20.71 -5.45 4.00
CA MET A 146 21.14 -4.52 2.97
C MET A 146 19.93 -3.71 2.44
N LEU A 147 18.80 -4.36 2.15
CA LEU A 147 17.58 -3.67 1.70
C LEU A 147 17.17 -2.56 2.67
N ASP A 148 17.02 -2.85 3.95
CA ASP A 148 16.63 -1.85 4.96
C ASP A 148 17.66 -0.73 5.15
N ARG A 149 18.94 -1.00 4.92
CA ARG A 149 20.02 -0.02 5.16
C ARG A 149 20.33 0.86 3.95
N THR A 150 20.14 0.35 2.74
CA THR A 150 20.52 1.03 1.49
C THR A 150 19.36 1.63 0.73
N LEU A 151 18.17 1.06 0.87
CA LEU A 151 16.93 1.52 0.25
C LEU A 151 15.99 2.06 1.36
N PRO A 152 16.17 3.30 1.84
CA PRO A 152 15.49 3.80 3.04
C PRO A 152 14.05 4.26 2.74
N ASP A 153 13.24 3.39 2.15
CA ASP A 153 11.83 3.64 1.90
C ASP A 153 10.96 2.58 2.57
N ALA A 154 10.00 3.04 3.35
CA ALA A 154 9.02 2.21 4.02
C ALA A 154 8.05 1.51 3.07
N PHE A 155 7.94 2.00 1.86
CA PHE A 155 7.02 1.46 0.86
C PHE A 155 7.59 0.30 0.06
N MET A 156 8.88 0.01 0.20
CA MET A 156 9.49 -1.19 -0.41
C MET A 156 8.74 -2.44 -0.01
N HIS A 157 8.41 -3.28 -0.96
CA HIS A 157 7.54 -4.41 -0.77
C HIS A 157 8.04 -5.66 -1.50
N VAL A 158 8.14 -6.76 -0.75
CA VAL A 158 8.46 -8.08 -1.24
C VAL A 158 7.20 -8.95 -1.22
N ASN A 159 6.99 -9.72 -2.27
CA ASN A 159 5.97 -10.77 -2.28
C ASN A 159 6.64 -12.14 -2.19
N ILE A 160 5.97 -13.10 -1.55
CA ILE A 160 6.36 -14.52 -1.44
C ILE A 160 5.11 -15.41 -1.45
N GLY A 161 5.29 -16.69 -1.74
CA GLY A 161 4.21 -17.68 -1.86
C GLY A 161 3.48 -17.57 -3.21
N PRO A 162 2.37 -18.28 -3.45
CA PRO A 162 1.73 -19.23 -2.54
C PRO A 162 2.40 -20.60 -2.46
N THR A 163 3.42 -20.86 -3.31
CA THR A 163 4.14 -22.15 -3.36
C THR A 163 5.09 -22.29 -2.18
N ASP A 164 5.11 -23.48 -1.59
CA ASP A 164 6.07 -23.81 -0.54
C ASP A 164 7.45 -24.10 -1.15
N ASN A 165 8.43 -23.30 -0.79
CA ASN A 165 9.83 -23.49 -1.17
C ASN A 165 10.79 -22.97 -0.10
N ILE A 166 12.07 -23.35 -0.22
CA ILE A 166 13.09 -23.00 0.77
C ILE A 166 13.30 -21.48 0.92
N ILE A 167 13.18 -20.71 -0.16
CA ILE A 167 13.34 -19.26 -0.13
C ILE A 167 12.18 -18.61 0.63
N CYS A 168 10.92 -19.00 0.33
CA CYS A 168 9.73 -18.54 1.02
C CYS A 168 9.85 -18.73 2.54
N ARG A 169 10.14 -19.96 2.98
CA ARG A 169 10.32 -20.31 4.40
C ARG A 169 11.47 -19.52 5.04
N THR A 170 12.57 -19.35 4.32
CA THR A 170 13.74 -18.62 4.83
C THR A 170 13.46 -17.13 4.96
N ILE A 171 12.77 -16.51 4.01
CA ILE A 171 12.37 -15.09 4.10
C ILE A 171 11.47 -14.86 5.32
N LEU A 172 10.44 -15.70 5.52
CA LEU A 172 9.59 -15.60 6.72
C LEU A 172 10.41 -15.68 8.01
N ARG A 173 11.38 -16.61 8.09
CA ARG A 173 12.27 -16.75 9.25
C ARG A 173 13.14 -15.53 9.47
N VAL A 174 13.79 -15.04 8.42
CA VAL A 174 14.70 -13.87 8.47
C VAL A 174 13.94 -12.62 8.86
N ASP A 175 12.76 -12.39 8.30
CA ASP A 175 11.94 -11.21 8.59
C ASP A 175 11.46 -11.19 10.04
N ALA A 176 11.00 -12.33 10.56
CA ALA A 176 10.60 -12.46 11.97
C ALA A 176 11.77 -12.31 12.96
N GLU A 177 12.98 -12.73 12.58
CA GLU A 177 14.18 -12.55 13.40
C GLU A 177 14.63 -11.09 13.44
N LEU A 178 14.74 -10.45 12.28
CA LEU A 178 15.31 -9.11 12.17
C LEU A 178 14.33 -8.00 12.58
N LYS A 179 13.03 -8.22 12.44
CA LYS A 179 11.97 -7.26 12.79
C LYS A 179 12.28 -5.85 12.26
N GLN A 180 12.67 -5.78 10.99
CA GLN A 180 12.97 -4.52 10.32
C GLN A 180 11.70 -3.82 9.85
N ILE A 181 11.74 -2.50 9.69
CA ILE A 181 10.65 -1.73 9.10
C ILE A 181 10.50 -2.11 7.62
N ALA A 182 11.61 -2.12 6.89
CA ALA A 182 11.67 -2.42 5.47
C ALA A 182 12.51 -3.68 5.21
N PRO A 183 12.15 -4.44 4.16
CA PRO A 183 10.98 -4.29 3.32
C PRO A 183 9.67 -4.70 4.00
N ASN A 184 8.54 -4.19 3.48
CA ASN A 184 7.24 -4.80 3.73
C ASN A 184 7.16 -6.16 3.06
N LEU A 185 6.29 -7.02 3.58
CA LEU A 185 6.17 -8.39 3.11
C LEU A 185 4.70 -8.77 2.94
N THR A 186 4.34 -9.28 1.77
CA THR A 186 3.07 -9.97 1.52
C THR A 186 3.33 -11.45 1.28
N PHE A 187 2.62 -12.29 2.02
CA PHE A 187 2.53 -13.72 1.80
C PHE A 187 1.26 -14.02 1.03
N MET A 188 1.40 -14.48 -0.21
CA MET A 188 0.29 -14.92 -1.04
C MET A 188 -0.16 -16.31 -0.59
N TYR A 189 -1.45 -16.48 -0.40
CA TYR A 189 -2.06 -17.72 0.05
C TYR A 189 -3.06 -18.25 -0.96
N ASP A 190 -2.94 -19.52 -1.27
CA ASP A 190 -3.91 -20.29 -2.05
C ASP A 190 -4.18 -21.62 -1.32
N GLU A 191 -5.42 -21.82 -0.87
CA GLU A 191 -5.79 -23.03 -0.09
C GLU A 191 -5.53 -24.34 -0.84
N SER A 192 -5.50 -24.30 -2.17
CA SER A 192 -5.28 -25.50 -3.01
C SER A 192 -3.83 -25.95 -3.07
N ILE A 193 -2.86 -25.06 -2.79
CA ILE A 193 -1.43 -25.35 -2.96
C ILE A 193 -0.56 -24.99 -1.75
N THR A 194 -1.01 -24.07 -0.90
CA THR A 194 -0.25 -23.63 0.27
C THR A 194 -0.49 -24.56 1.46
N PRO A 195 0.53 -25.26 1.98
CA PRO A 195 0.35 -26.13 3.14
C PRO A 195 0.06 -25.33 4.41
N ASP A 196 -0.76 -25.90 5.30
CA ASP A 196 -1.19 -25.25 6.54
C ASP A 196 -0.02 -24.87 7.48
N ASP A 197 1.06 -25.64 7.49
CA ASP A 197 2.23 -25.32 8.33
C ASP A 197 2.98 -24.09 7.85
N LEU A 198 2.99 -23.83 6.53
CA LEU A 198 3.55 -22.59 5.97
C LEU A 198 2.67 -21.38 6.33
N LEU A 199 1.34 -21.48 6.23
CA LEU A 199 0.43 -20.43 6.70
C LEU A 199 0.57 -20.20 8.21
N ARG A 200 0.75 -21.28 9.02
CA ARG A 200 1.02 -21.15 10.47
C ARG A 200 2.32 -20.39 10.75
N GLN A 201 3.36 -20.61 9.95
CA GLN A 201 4.59 -19.82 10.05
C GLN A 201 4.32 -18.33 9.76
N ALA A 202 3.59 -18.01 8.69
CA ALA A 202 3.25 -16.64 8.32
C ALA A 202 2.38 -15.95 9.40
N THR A 203 1.36 -16.63 9.93
CA THR A 203 0.49 -16.09 10.99
C THR A 203 1.22 -15.92 12.33
N LYS A 204 2.15 -16.81 12.65
CA LYS A 204 3.04 -16.62 13.80
C LYS A 204 3.89 -15.36 13.65
N ASN A 205 4.42 -15.11 12.45
CA ASN A 205 5.19 -13.90 12.20
C ASN A 205 4.34 -12.62 12.38
N ILE A 206 3.06 -12.63 11.98
CA ILE A 206 2.13 -11.52 12.28
C ILE A 206 2.08 -11.27 13.78
N CYS A 207 1.96 -12.33 14.60
CA CYS A 207 1.97 -12.18 16.05
C CYS A 207 3.29 -11.61 16.59
N ASP A 208 4.41 -11.93 15.97
CA ASP A 208 5.75 -11.54 16.44
C ASP A 208 6.20 -10.15 15.96
N CYS A 209 5.76 -9.70 14.78
CA CYS A 209 6.26 -8.46 14.16
C CYS A 209 5.27 -7.74 13.22
N SER A 210 3.96 -8.05 13.28
CA SER A 210 2.91 -7.43 12.45
C SER A 210 3.16 -7.55 10.93
N LYS A 211 3.92 -8.55 10.51
CA LYS A 211 4.23 -8.97 9.13
C LYS A 211 4.16 -10.49 9.02
N PRO A 212 3.85 -11.05 7.84
CA PRO A 212 3.49 -10.40 6.57
C PRO A 212 2.04 -9.90 6.55
N HIS A 213 1.64 -9.24 5.42
CA HIS A 213 0.24 -9.28 4.99
C HIS A 213 -0.08 -10.66 4.46
N ILE A 214 -1.31 -11.09 4.61
CA ILE A 214 -1.82 -12.30 3.97
C ILE A 214 -2.72 -11.87 2.80
N ALA A 215 -2.38 -12.28 1.60
CA ALA A 215 -3.13 -11.98 0.38
C ALA A 215 -3.77 -13.25 -0.19
N ASN A 216 -5.04 -13.16 -0.57
CA ASN A 216 -5.80 -14.24 -1.20
C ASN A 216 -5.40 -14.34 -2.68
N TYR A 217 -4.44 -15.20 -3.01
CA TYR A 217 -3.86 -15.31 -4.34
C TYR A 217 -4.93 -15.54 -5.44
N PRO A 218 -5.90 -16.46 -5.31
CA PRO A 218 -6.94 -16.67 -6.32
C PRO A 218 -7.76 -15.42 -6.63
N ILE A 219 -8.10 -14.62 -5.62
CA ILE A 219 -8.88 -13.38 -5.83
C ILE A 219 -8.07 -12.36 -6.64
N HIS A 220 -6.79 -12.22 -6.35
CA HIS A 220 -5.91 -11.33 -7.10
C HIS A 220 -5.66 -11.84 -8.52
N ALA A 221 -5.37 -13.14 -8.69
CA ALA A 221 -5.15 -13.75 -10.01
C ALA A 221 -6.38 -13.60 -10.91
N ASN A 222 -7.58 -13.83 -10.37
CA ASN A 222 -8.84 -13.66 -11.12
C ASN A 222 -9.08 -12.20 -11.53
N ALA A 223 -8.61 -11.24 -10.74
CA ALA A 223 -8.75 -9.82 -11.07
C ALA A 223 -7.89 -9.39 -12.28
N TYR A 224 -6.90 -10.19 -12.67
CA TYR A 224 -6.01 -9.97 -13.80
C TYR A 224 -6.08 -11.09 -14.84
N ASP A 225 -7.20 -11.83 -14.91
CA ASP A 225 -7.45 -12.91 -15.87
C ASP A 225 -6.35 -13.98 -15.92
N GLY A 226 -5.73 -14.24 -14.77
CA GLY A 226 -4.61 -15.19 -14.60
C GLY A 226 -3.25 -14.63 -15.01
N GLU A 227 -3.15 -13.37 -15.42
CA GLU A 227 -1.86 -12.72 -15.67
C GLU A 227 -1.10 -12.45 -14.36
N ARG A 228 0.23 -12.36 -14.46
CA ARG A 228 1.08 -12.07 -13.32
C ARG A 228 0.84 -10.67 -12.77
N PHE A 229 0.80 -10.55 -11.47
CA PHE A 229 0.61 -9.31 -10.72
C PHE A 229 1.63 -9.21 -9.58
N GLY A 230 1.70 -8.04 -8.97
CA GLY A 230 2.45 -7.81 -7.73
C GLY A 230 1.65 -6.94 -6.77
N ILE A 231 1.92 -7.09 -5.47
CA ILE A 231 1.35 -6.26 -4.41
C ILE A 231 2.43 -5.37 -3.86
N VAL A 232 2.16 -4.06 -3.81
CA VAL A 232 3.16 -3.06 -3.45
C VAL A 232 2.63 -2.01 -2.48
N SER A 233 3.52 -1.41 -1.71
CA SER A 233 3.23 -0.25 -0.86
C SER A 233 2.01 -0.47 0.05
N CYS A 234 0.96 0.34 -0.12
CA CYS A 234 -0.29 0.27 0.65
C CYS A 234 -1.28 -0.73 0.05
N TYR A 235 -0.85 -1.98 -0.16
CA TYR A 235 -1.68 -3.09 -0.68
C TYR A 235 -2.17 -2.88 -2.12
N ASN A 236 -1.38 -2.21 -2.92
CA ASN A 236 -1.75 -1.96 -4.31
C ASN A 236 -1.44 -3.20 -5.14
N SER A 237 -2.47 -3.85 -5.64
CA SER A 237 -2.37 -4.96 -6.57
C SER A 237 -2.31 -4.41 -8.00
N LEU A 238 -1.24 -4.69 -8.72
CA LEU A 238 -0.95 -4.11 -10.04
C LEU A 238 -0.37 -5.17 -10.99
N PRO A 239 -0.52 -5.01 -12.32
CA PRO A 239 0.07 -5.93 -13.28
C PRO A 239 1.60 -5.96 -13.17
N LEU A 240 2.19 -7.16 -13.21
CA LEU A 240 3.65 -7.31 -13.34
C LEU A 240 4.10 -6.83 -14.73
N ALA A 241 5.32 -6.36 -14.85
CA ALA A 241 5.86 -5.63 -16.00
C ALA A 241 5.04 -4.38 -16.34
N GLY A 242 4.38 -3.78 -15.36
CA GLY A 242 3.52 -2.62 -15.46
C GLY A 242 3.63 -1.72 -14.24
N GLY A 243 2.50 -1.15 -13.84
CA GLY A 243 2.47 -0.28 -12.68
C GLY A 243 1.26 0.64 -12.59
N SER A 244 1.42 1.75 -11.88
CA SER A 244 0.39 2.76 -11.76
C SER A 244 0.91 4.13 -12.20
N ASN A 245 0.18 4.78 -13.10
CA ASN A 245 0.46 6.14 -13.55
C ASN A 245 0.40 7.12 -12.37
N THR A 246 -0.68 7.03 -11.59
CA THR A 246 -1.00 7.93 -10.48
C THR A 246 -1.97 7.25 -9.51
N LEU A 247 -2.14 7.82 -8.31
CA LEU A 247 -3.20 7.47 -7.37
C LEU A 247 -3.91 8.74 -6.91
N VAL A 248 -5.12 8.95 -7.40
CA VAL A 248 -6.01 10.02 -6.94
C VAL A 248 -6.97 9.48 -5.91
N ARG A 249 -7.29 10.26 -4.87
CA ARG A 249 -8.17 9.82 -3.79
C ARG A 249 -9.36 10.75 -3.61
N MET A 250 -10.52 10.15 -3.32
CA MET A 250 -11.75 10.87 -2.94
C MET A 250 -12.02 10.69 -1.45
N ASN A 251 -12.26 11.81 -0.75
CA ASN A 251 -12.72 11.84 0.63
C ASN A 251 -14.24 11.70 0.68
N LEU A 252 -14.73 10.49 0.93
CA LEU A 252 -16.17 10.22 0.97
C LEU A 252 -16.90 11.00 2.07
N LYS A 253 -16.25 11.30 3.20
CA LYS A 253 -16.78 12.17 4.26
C LYS A 253 -17.12 13.56 3.71
N GLU A 254 -16.20 14.16 2.97
CA GLU A 254 -16.38 15.49 2.41
C GLU A 254 -17.45 15.50 1.29
N VAL A 255 -17.52 14.42 0.50
CA VAL A 255 -18.59 14.23 -0.48
C VAL A 255 -19.95 14.10 0.21
N ALA A 256 -20.05 13.28 1.28
CA ALA A 256 -21.28 13.11 2.03
C ALA A 256 -21.77 14.38 2.74
N LYS A 257 -20.86 15.26 3.19
CA LYS A 257 -21.24 16.56 3.74
C LYS A 257 -22.02 17.42 2.75
N ARG A 258 -21.69 17.34 1.47
CA ARG A 258 -22.26 18.14 0.37
C ARG A 258 -23.59 17.62 -0.15
N ALA A 259 -23.94 16.38 0.13
CA ALA A 259 -25.21 15.77 -0.24
C ALA A 259 -26.33 16.18 0.72
N ALA A 260 -27.53 16.42 0.21
CA ALA A 260 -28.71 16.73 1.01
C ALA A 260 -29.29 15.47 1.69
N SER A 261 -29.19 14.31 1.02
CA SER A 261 -29.69 13.01 1.46
C SER A 261 -28.83 11.88 0.90
N ARG A 262 -29.11 10.62 1.28
CA ARG A 262 -28.50 9.43 0.67
C ARG A 262 -28.77 9.37 -0.82
N ASP A 263 -30.01 9.61 -1.26
CA ASP A 263 -30.37 9.57 -2.68
C ASP A 263 -29.64 10.64 -3.47
N ASP A 264 -29.51 11.84 -2.92
CA ASP A 264 -28.73 12.93 -3.53
C ASP A 264 -27.24 12.58 -3.58
N PHE A 265 -26.70 11.96 -2.53
CA PHE A 265 -25.31 11.48 -2.52
C PHE A 265 -25.04 10.53 -3.67
N VAL A 266 -25.85 9.49 -3.83
CA VAL A 266 -25.63 8.43 -4.83
C VAL A 266 -25.92 8.93 -6.25
N SER A 267 -26.99 9.72 -6.44
CA SER A 267 -27.49 10.06 -7.77
C SER A 267 -26.86 11.33 -8.37
N ASN A 268 -26.36 12.24 -7.57
CA ASN A 268 -25.88 13.55 -8.02
C ASN A 268 -24.46 13.86 -7.54
N VAL A 269 -24.23 13.84 -6.24
CA VAL A 269 -22.98 14.39 -5.67
C VAL A 269 -21.80 13.46 -5.96
N LEU A 270 -21.92 12.16 -5.70
CA LEU A 270 -20.87 11.18 -5.97
C LEU A 270 -20.48 11.12 -7.45
N PRO A 271 -21.43 11.08 -8.43
CA PRO A 271 -21.11 11.15 -9.86
C PRO A 271 -20.39 12.44 -10.26
N THR A 272 -20.74 13.59 -9.64
CA THR A 272 -20.06 14.87 -9.93
C THR A 272 -18.59 14.82 -9.54
N TYR A 273 -18.26 14.36 -8.34
CA TYR A 273 -16.86 14.22 -7.90
C TYR A 273 -16.12 13.09 -8.61
N HIS A 274 -16.82 12.04 -9.04
CA HIS A 274 -16.26 11.01 -9.90
C HIS A 274 -15.73 11.59 -11.23
N GLN A 275 -16.44 12.52 -11.84
CA GLN A 275 -15.97 13.21 -13.07
C GLN A 275 -14.69 14.01 -12.81
N LEU A 276 -14.60 14.72 -11.68
CA LEU A 276 -13.39 15.47 -11.31
C LEU A 276 -12.21 14.54 -10.99
N MET A 277 -12.46 13.38 -10.36
CA MET A 277 -11.44 12.34 -10.18
C MET A 277 -10.90 11.84 -11.51
N THR A 278 -11.77 11.60 -12.48
CA THR A 278 -11.40 11.16 -13.83
C THR A 278 -10.57 12.23 -14.53
N GLU A 279 -10.95 13.49 -14.44
CA GLU A 279 -10.19 14.62 -15.00
C GLU A 279 -8.75 14.64 -14.46
N LEU A 280 -8.56 14.49 -13.14
CA LEU A 280 -7.23 14.52 -12.55
C LEU A 280 -6.39 13.30 -12.98
N MET A 281 -6.99 12.11 -13.01
CA MET A 281 -6.33 10.90 -13.50
C MET A 281 -5.88 11.05 -14.96
N ASP A 282 -6.73 11.59 -15.83
CA ASP A 282 -6.41 11.80 -17.24
C ASP A 282 -5.31 12.85 -17.42
N ALA A 283 -5.36 13.96 -16.68
CA ALA A 283 -4.33 15.00 -16.73
C ALA A 283 -2.96 14.45 -16.34
N ARG A 284 -2.87 13.70 -15.24
CA ARG A 284 -1.63 13.10 -14.77
C ARG A 284 -1.11 12.00 -15.69
N SER A 285 -2.00 11.12 -16.15
CA SER A 285 -1.62 10.05 -17.08
C SER A 285 -1.15 10.61 -18.42
N SER A 286 -1.86 11.61 -18.98
CA SER A 286 -1.44 12.27 -20.22
C SER A 286 -0.07 12.94 -20.07
N HIS A 287 0.18 13.63 -18.95
CA HIS A 287 1.49 14.22 -18.70
C HIS A 287 2.60 13.16 -18.68
N LEU A 288 2.39 12.04 -17.95
CA LEU A 288 3.35 10.96 -17.87
C LEU A 288 3.63 10.32 -19.23
N HIS A 289 2.60 9.96 -19.98
CA HIS A 289 2.74 9.24 -21.26
C HIS A 289 3.21 10.14 -22.41
N GLU A 290 2.78 11.40 -22.46
CA GLU A 290 3.02 12.28 -23.61
C GLU A 290 4.21 13.25 -23.43
N GLN A 291 4.52 13.63 -22.18
CA GLN A 291 5.50 14.71 -21.91
C GLN A 291 6.71 14.28 -21.11
N SER A 292 6.57 13.34 -20.16
CA SER A 292 7.65 13.00 -19.23
C SER A 292 8.81 12.22 -19.85
N GLN A 293 8.60 11.58 -21.01
CA GLN A 293 9.56 10.68 -21.67
C GLN A 293 9.93 9.43 -20.84
N PHE A 294 9.18 9.12 -19.76
CA PHE A 294 9.48 8.00 -18.87
C PHE A 294 9.61 6.67 -19.61
N PHE A 295 8.68 6.39 -20.51
CA PHE A 295 8.64 5.13 -21.27
C PHE A 295 9.68 5.04 -22.40
N GLN A 296 10.54 6.05 -22.55
CA GLN A 296 11.75 5.98 -23.40
C GLN A 296 12.98 5.42 -22.65
N GLY A 297 12.85 5.15 -21.35
CA GLY A 297 13.92 4.65 -20.51
C GLY A 297 14.25 3.16 -20.74
N PHE A 298 15.39 2.72 -20.18
CA PHE A 298 15.93 1.36 -20.39
C PHE A 298 14.98 0.24 -19.91
N LEU A 299 14.20 0.47 -18.85
CA LEU A 299 13.25 -0.53 -18.38
C LEU A 299 12.25 -0.96 -19.46
N THR A 300 11.78 0.01 -20.28
CA THR A 300 10.89 -0.27 -21.40
C THR A 300 11.67 -0.84 -22.59
N GLN A 301 12.85 -0.29 -22.91
CA GLN A 301 13.67 -0.74 -24.04
C GLN A 301 14.11 -2.20 -23.88
N GLU A 302 14.42 -2.63 -22.67
CA GLU A 302 14.79 -4.02 -22.35
C GLU A 302 13.55 -4.90 -22.06
N GLY A 303 12.34 -4.32 -22.18
CA GLY A 303 11.06 -5.03 -21.98
C GLY A 303 10.85 -5.52 -20.57
N LEU A 304 11.44 -4.86 -19.58
CA LEU A 304 11.20 -5.13 -18.15
C LEU A 304 9.89 -4.54 -17.67
N ILE A 305 9.39 -3.52 -18.38
CA ILE A 305 8.06 -2.95 -18.24
C ILE A 305 7.44 -2.70 -19.63
N GLU A 306 6.10 -2.65 -19.68
CA GLU A 306 5.31 -2.36 -20.87
C GLU A 306 4.38 -1.17 -20.57
N GLU A 307 4.42 -0.13 -21.40
CA GLU A 307 3.60 1.07 -21.24
C GLU A 307 2.10 0.77 -21.13
N SER A 308 1.61 -0.19 -21.93
CA SER A 308 0.20 -0.62 -21.96
C SER A 308 -0.28 -1.29 -20.65
N ARG A 309 0.64 -1.69 -19.77
CA ARG A 309 0.34 -2.34 -18.48
C ARG A 309 0.30 -1.37 -17.31
N PHE A 310 0.29 -0.07 -17.58
CA PHE A 310 0.10 0.97 -16.56
C PHE A 310 -1.33 1.46 -16.53
N ALA A 311 -1.83 1.79 -15.34
CA ALA A 311 -3.17 2.33 -15.15
C ALA A 311 -3.19 3.38 -14.04
N PRO A 312 -4.06 4.39 -14.12
CA PRO A 312 -4.34 5.25 -12.99
C PRO A 312 -5.16 4.49 -11.94
N MET A 313 -4.89 4.77 -10.67
CA MET A 313 -5.63 4.22 -9.53
C MET A 313 -6.62 5.23 -9.00
N TYR A 314 -7.84 4.77 -8.78
CA TYR A 314 -8.94 5.52 -8.19
C TYR A 314 -9.08 5.13 -6.72
N GLY A 315 -8.55 5.95 -5.81
CA GLY A 315 -8.57 5.70 -4.37
C GLY A 315 -9.79 6.31 -3.67
N ILE A 316 -10.24 5.68 -2.59
CA ILE A 316 -11.27 6.25 -1.70
C ILE A 316 -10.83 6.12 -0.24
N TYR A 317 -11.33 7.02 0.61
CA TYR A 317 -11.19 6.96 2.06
C TYR A 317 -12.36 7.66 2.75
N GLY A 318 -12.56 7.41 4.06
CA GLY A 318 -13.64 8.02 4.82
C GLY A 318 -14.99 7.35 4.63
N MET A 319 -15.04 6.04 4.34
CA MET A 319 -16.29 5.31 4.20
C MET A 319 -17.12 5.33 5.50
N ALA A 320 -16.48 5.09 6.63
CA ALA A 320 -17.18 5.04 7.93
C ALA A 320 -17.87 6.37 8.27
N GLU A 321 -17.15 7.47 8.07
CA GLU A 321 -17.66 8.82 8.32
C GLU A 321 -18.77 9.17 7.33
N ALA A 322 -18.64 8.82 6.06
CA ALA A 322 -19.67 9.07 5.05
C ALA A 322 -20.97 8.33 5.37
N VAL A 323 -20.89 7.03 5.66
CA VAL A 323 -22.05 6.22 6.02
C VAL A 323 -22.76 6.78 7.26
N ASN A 324 -21.99 7.05 8.33
CA ASN A 324 -22.55 7.58 9.57
C ASN A 324 -23.24 8.93 9.35
N LEU A 325 -22.63 9.83 8.59
CA LEU A 325 -23.19 11.15 8.28
C LEU A 325 -24.48 11.05 7.45
N LEU A 326 -24.53 10.19 6.45
CA LEU A 326 -25.71 10.00 5.61
C LEU A 326 -26.90 9.44 6.44
N LEU A 327 -26.64 8.50 7.33
CA LEU A 327 -27.65 7.96 8.23
C LEU A 327 -28.13 9.00 9.26
N GLU A 328 -27.24 9.83 9.79
CA GLU A 328 -27.61 10.94 10.67
C GLU A 328 -28.53 11.95 9.99
N LYS A 329 -28.31 12.27 8.71
CA LYS A 329 -29.19 13.14 7.92
C LYS A 329 -30.60 12.55 7.75
N GLU A 330 -30.75 11.23 7.82
CA GLU A 330 -32.02 10.52 7.83
C GLU A 330 -32.63 10.36 9.24
N GLY A 331 -32.02 10.94 10.28
CA GLY A 331 -32.45 10.79 11.67
C GLY A 331 -32.17 9.42 12.28
N GLN A 332 -31.20 8.67 11.74
CA GLN A 332 -30.86 7.33 12.18
C GLN A 332 -29.64 7.31 13.09
N THR A 333 -29.58 6.35 14.00
CA THR A 333 -28.49 6.20 14.98
C THR A 333 -27.56 5.02 14.65
N SER A 334 -27.83 4.26 13.58
CA SER A 334 -27.00 3.14 13.12
C SER A 334 -25.58 3.59 12.81
N ARG A 335 -24.60 2.72 13.05
CA ARG A 335 -23.17 3.02 12.85
C ARG A 335 -22.48 1.96 12.01
N TYR A 336 -21.63 2.42 11.10
CA TYR A 336 -20.81 1.55 10.26
C TYR A 336 -19.90 0.66 11.11
N GLY A 337 -19.87 -0.62 10.78
CA GLY A 337 -19.15 -1.66 11.53
C GLY A 337 -19.92 -2.26 12.70
N GLN A 338 -21.05 -1.67 13.08
CA GLN A 338 -21.84 -2.06 14.25
C GLN A 338 -23.22 -2.60 13.86
N ASP A 339 -23.83 -1.99 12.86
CA ASP A 339 -25.19 -2.28 12.44
C ASP A 339 -25.23 -2.78 11.00
N GLU A 340 -25.99 -3.84 10.76
CA GLU A 340 -26.17 -4.43 9.42
C GLU A 340 -26.65 -3.39 8.38
N ARG A 341 -27.56 -2.50 8.79
CA ARG A 341 -28.06 -1.44 7.91
C ARG A 341 -26.96 -0.46 7.47
N ALA A 342 -26.10 -0.06 8.40
CA ALA A 342 -24.99 0.84 8.11
C ALA A 342 -23.94 0.13 7.24
N ASN A 343 -23.68 -1.15 7.50
CA ASN A 343 -22.77 -1.96 6.68
C ASN A 343 -23.33 -2.14 5.26
N ALA A 344 -24.65 -2.35 5.12
CA ALA A 344 -25.31 -2.45 3.81
C ALA A 344 -25.19 -1.15 2.99
N LEU A 345 -25.32 0.02 3.63
CA LEU A 345 -25.10 1.31 2.96
C LEU A 345 -23.64 1.48 2.49
N GLY A 346 -22.68 1.13 3.35
CA GLY A 346 -21.26 1.15 2.95
C GLY A 346 -20.98 0.25 1.75
N HIS A 347 -21.55 -0.95 1.75
CA HIS A 347 -21.45 -1.89 0.63
C HIS A 347 -22.08 -1.33 -0.65
N GLU A 348 -23.27 -0.71 -0.57
CA GLU A 348 -23.92 -0.05 -1.70
C GLU A 348 -23.05 1.08 -2.29
N ILE A 349 -22.40 1.89 -1.45
CA ILE A 349 -21.48 2.92 -1.90
C ILE A 349 -20.30 2.30 -2.65
N SER A 350 -19.70 1.21 -2.15
CA SER A 350 -18.61 0.52 -2.85
C SER A 350 -19.06 -0.06 -4.20
N ALA A 351 -20.25 -0.65 -4.28
CA ALA A 351 -20.82 -1.18 -5.52
C ALA A 351 -21.09 -0.06 -6.54
N THR A 352 -21.60 1.07 -6.08
CA THR A 352 -21.84 2.26 -6.93
C THR A 352 -20.51 2.79 -7.49
N LEU A 353 -19.50 2.93 -6.65
CA LEU A 353 -18.16 3.37 -7.08
C LEU A 353 -17.55 2.41 -8.10
N ALA A 354 -17.64 1.11 -7.87
CA ALA A 354 -17.16 0.11 -8.83
C ALA A 354 -17.87 0.25 -10.18
N THR A 355 -19.20 0.42 -10.18
CA THR A 355 -19.97 0.63 -11.40
C THR A 355 -19.56 1.92 -12.13
N LEU A 356 -19.36 3.01 -11.42
CA LEU A 356 -18.91 4.28 -12.01
C LEU A 356 -17.53 4.14 -12.64
N VAL A 357 -16.57 3.57 -11.92
CA VAL A 357 -15.20 3.39 -12.42
C VAL A 357 -15.16 2.44 -13.61
N ASP A 358 -15.87 1.32 -13.54
CA ASP A 358 -15.90 0.33 -14.64
C ASP A 358 -16.59 0.84 -15.91
N SER A 359 -17.55 1.75 -15.78
CA SER A 359 -18.29 2.33 -16.93
C SER A 359 -17.60 3.56 -17.52
N THR A 360 -16.59 4.13 -16.86
CA THR A 360 -15.93 5.35 -17.30
C THR A 360 -14.60 5.02 -17.98
N PRO A 361 -14.47 5.27 -19.29
CA PRO A 361 -13.21 5.04 -19.99
C PRO A 361 -12.17 6.09 -19.57
N VAL A 362 -10.91 5.65 -19.44
CA VAL A 362 -9.73 6.50 -19.24
C VAL A 362 -8.69 6.19 -20.29
N ARG A 363 -8.06 7.23 -20.84
CA ARG A 363 -7.20 7.10 -22.04
C ARG A 363 -5.99 6.17 -21.82
N TYR A 364 -5.36 6.23 -20.66
CA TYR A 364 -4.18 5.45 -20.30
C TYR A 364 -4.48 4.46 -19.17
N GLY A 365 -5.65 3.84 -19.23
CA GLY A 365 -6.08 2.83 -18.28
C GLY A 365 -5.76 1.41 -18.74
N LEU A 366 -5.64 0.49 -17.79
CA LEU A 366 -5.58 -0.94 -18.10
C LEU A 366 -6.93 -1.35 -18.72
N GLU A 367 -6.90 -1.88 -19.95
CA GLU A 367 -8.12 -2.16 -20.70
C GLU A 367 -9.04 -0.93 -20.88
N GLY A 368 -8.45 0.27 -20.88
CA GLY A 368 -9.19 1.53 -20.98
C GLY A 368 -9.91 1.95 -19.69
N LYS A 369 -9.56 1.39 -18.53
CA LYS A 369 -10.20 1.66 -17.24
C LYS A 369 -9.19 2.05 -16.16
N ALA A 370 -9.65 2.84 -15.18
CA ALA A 370 -8.94 3.04 -13.93
C ALA A 370 -9.11 1.82 -13.01
N LEU A 371 -8.23 1.69 -12.02
CA LEU A 371 -8.27 0.61 -11.05
C LEU A 371 -8.75 1.13 -9.69
N LEU A 372 -9.91 0.66 -9.22
CA LEU A 372 -10.46 1.05 -7.93
C LEU A 372 -9.62 0.50 -6.76
N HIS A 373 -9.33 1.37 -5.77
CA HIS A 373 -8.49 1.08 -4.61
C HIS A 373 -9.06 1.68 -3.33
N ALA A 374 -9.05 0.91 -2.23
CA ALA A 374 -9.38 1.41 -0.91
C ALA A 374 -8.11 1.91 -0.20
N GLN A 375 -7.81 3.19 -0.36
CA GLN A 375 -6.56 3.80 0.06
C GLN A 375 -6.33 3.76 1.57
N GLY A 376 -5.11 3.43 1.98
CA GLY A 376 -4.65 3.62 3.34
C GLY A 376 -4.48 5.10 3.72
N GLY A 377 -4.41 5.40 5.03
CA GLY A 377 -4.26 6.76 5.56
C GLY A 377 -2.88 7.37 5.31
N ILE A 378 -2.85 8.69 5.22
CA ILE A 378 -1.62 9.51 5.18
C ILE A 378 -1.67 10.58 6.27
N SER A 379 -0.56 11.27 6.50
CA SER A 379 -0.41 12.27 7.57
C SER A 379 -1.42 13.43 7.50
N LEU A 380 -1.97 13.71 6.33
CA LEU A 380 -2.98 14.77 6.15
C LEU A 380 -4.43 14.30 6.36
N ASP A 381 -4.67 13.02 6.54
CA ASP A 381 -6.00 12.47 6.77
C ASP A 381 -6.41 12.67 8.25
N LEU A 382 -6.80 13.88 8.59
CA LEU A 382 -7.28 14.21 9.94
C LEU A 382 -8.75 13.85 10.08
N ASP A 383 -9.11 13.18 11.17
CA ASP A 383 -10.49 12.80 11.50
C ASP A 383 -11.21 12.00 10.40
N VAL A 384 -10.47 11.19 9.65
CA VAL A 384 -11.00 10.37 8.56
C VAL A 384 -10.36 8.98 8.61
N THR A 385 -11.20 7.95 8.48
CA THR A 385 -10.75 6.56 8.50
C THR A 385 -10.21 6.13 7.13
N PRO A 386 -9.08 5.40 7.07
CA PRO A 386 -8.52 4.90 5.81
C PRO A 386 -9.49 3.96 5.07
N GLY A 387 -9.67 4.18 3.76
CA GLY A 387 -10.44 3.31 2.88
C GLY A 387 -11.84 3.01 3.39
N VAL A 388 -12.15 1.74 3.54
CA VAL A 388 -13.42 1.20 4.06
C VAL A 388 -13.29 0.66 5.49
N ARG A 389 -12.17 0.88 6.16
CA ARG A 389 -11.90 0.37 7.51
C ARG A 389 -12.84 0.96 8.54
N LEU A 390 -12.88 0.31 9.71
CA LEU A 390 -13.57 0.83 10.86
C LEU A 390 -12.69 1.80 11.64
N PRO A 391 -13.27 2.85 12.25
CA PRO A 391 -12.50 3.84 13.01
C PRO A 391 -11.75 3.21 14.18
N TYR A 392 -10.48 3.59 14.35
CA TYR A 392 -9.65 3.12 15.46
C TYR A 392 -10.29 3.46 16.83
N GLY A 393 -10.33 2.46 17.69
CA GLY A 393 -10.98 2.55 19.00
C GLY A 393 -12.47 2.22 19.00
N ASN A 394 -13.10 2.14 17.83
CA ASN A 394 -14.50 1.77 17.65
C ASN A 394 -14.66 0.41 16.94
N GLU A 395 -13.56 -0.33 16.75
CA GLU A 395 -13.62 -1.63 16.11
C GLU A 395 -14.37 -2.63 17.00
N PRO A 396 -15.24 -3.48 16.43
CA PRO A 396 -15.78 -4.65 17.10
C PRO A 396 -14.68 -5.71 17.32
N ASP A 397 -15.05 -6.85 17.89
CA ASP A 397 -14.13 -7.98 17.90
C ASP A 397 -13.70 -8.38 16.47
N PRO A 398 -12.56 -9.07 16.30
CA PRO A 398 -12.01 -9.35 14.97
C PRO A 398 -12.93 -10.16 14.04
N VAL A 399 -13.78 -11.03 14.57
CA VAL A 399 -14.70 -11.84 13.76
C VAL A 399 -15.84 -10.96 13.22
N THR A 400 -16.43 -10.15 14.07
CA THR A 400 -17.46 -9.17 13.68
C THR A 400 -16.89 -8.14 12.72
N TYR A 401 -15.63 -7.71 12.91
CA TYR A 401 -14.92 -6.84 11.97
C TYR A 401 -14.87 -7.47 10.57
N VAL A 402 -14.40 -8.72 10.47
CA VAL A 402 -14.34 -9.45 9.20
C VAL A 402 -15.71 -9.54 8.55
N GLN A 403 -16.76 -9.87 9.30
CA GLN A 403 -18.13 -9.96 8.77
C GLN A 403 -18.64 -8.62 8.23
N ALA A 404 -18.29 -7.51 8.87
CA ALA A 404 -18.74 -6.18 8.47
C ALA A 404 -18.05 -5.68 7.19
N THR A 405 -16.78 -6.04 6.97
CA THR A 405 -15.98 -5.45 5.89
C THR A 405 -15.68 -6.39 4.72
N ALA A 406 -15.85 -7.72 4.86
CA ALA A 406 -15.52 -8.70 3.83
C ALA A 406 -16.19 -8.42 2.48
N ALA A 407 -17.44 -8.00 2.47
CA ALA A 407 -18.19 -7.72 1.25
C ALA A 407 -17.58 -6.62 0.37
N HIS A 408 -16.78 -5.72 0.94
CA HIS A 408 -16.10 -4.67 0.18
C HIS A 408 -14.98 -5.20 -0.69
N HIS A 409 -14.30 -6.28 -0.26
CA HIS A 409 -13.08 -6.78 -0.90
C HIS A 409 -13.24 -7.20 -2.36
N GLN A 410 -14.45 -7.52 -2.80
CA GLN A 410 -14.72 -7.87 -4.20
C GLN A 410 -14.61 -6.70 -5.18
N TYR A 411 -14.78 -5.45 -4.73
CA TYR A 411 -14.88 -4.28 -5.62
C TYR A 411 -13.53 -3.62 -5.93
N TYR A 412 -12.53 -3.79 -5.09
CA TYR A 412 -11.29 -3.02 -5.17
C TYR A 412 -10.19 -3.80 -5.90
N ARG A 413 -10.22 -3.77 -7.24
CA ARG A 413 -9.28 -4.50 -8.11
C ARG A 413 -7.83 -4.14 -7.80
N ALA A 414 -7.52 -2.85 -7.62
CA ALA A 414 -6.18 -2.38 -7.30
C ALA A 414 -5.77 -2.57 -5.83
N GLY A 415 -6.58 -3.24 -5.02
CA GLY A 415 -6.23 -3.58 -3.65
C GLY A 415 -7.10 -2.90 -2.59
N ILE A 416 -7.26 -3.61 -1.53
CA ILE A 416 -7.93 -3.26 -0.28
C ILE A 416 -7.32 -4.11 0.81
N SER A 417 -7.05 -3.53 1.96
CA SER A 417 -6.57 -4.30 3.10
C SER A 417 -7.11 -3.77 4.41
N ASP A 418 -7.37 -4.68 5.31
CA ASP A 418 -7.70 -4.40 6.70
C ASP A 418 -6.53 -4.68 7.63
N ILE A 419 -6.44 -3.89 8.71
CA ILE A 419 -5.45 -4.06 9.77
C ILE A 419 -6.20 -4.30 11.07
N LEU A 420 -6.25 -5.55 11.50
CA LEU A 420 -6.91 -5.92 12.73
C LEU A 420 -6.07 -5.49 13.94
N THR A 421 -6.71 -5.10 15.03
CA THR A 421 -6.03 -4.84 16.31
C THR A 421 -6.30 -6.00 17.25
N ILE A 422 -5.23 -6.65 17.71
CA ILE A 422 -5.32 -7.89 18.48
C ILE A 422 -4.53 -7.74 19.78
N ASP A 423 -5.10 -8.26 20.86
CA ASP A 423 -4.45 -8.31 22.17
C ASP A 423 -3.23 -9.26 22.16
N GLU A 424 -2.26 -8.98 23.03
CA GLU A 424 -1.02 -9.77 23.15
C GLU A 424 -1.25 -11.23 23.56
N THR A 425 -2.40 -11.57 24.16
CA THR A 425 -2.76 -12.95 24.53
C THR A 425 -2.78 -13.90 23.34
N VAL A 426 -2.92 -13.39 22.12
CA VAL A 426 -2.80 -14.18 20.87
C VAL A 426 -1.46 -14.91 20.76
N LYS A 427 -0.38 -14.36 21.34
CA LYS A 427 0.94 -15.01 21.36
C LYS A 427 0.96 -16.32 22.13
N SER A 428 0.02 -16.49 23.06
CA SER A 428 -0.19 -17.75 23.80
C SER A 428 -1.20 -18.68 23.12
N ASN A 429 -1.86 -18.23 22.05
CA ASN A 429 -2.84 -19.03 21.31
C ASN A 429 -2.72 -18.75 19.80
N LEU A 430 -1.61 -19.19 19.20
CA LEU A 430 -1.33 -19.00 17.78
C LEU A 430 -2.36 -19.66 16.86
N GLU A 431 -3.04 -20.72 17.34
CA GLU A 431 -4.13 -21.36 16.60
C GLU A 431 -5.32 -20.43 16.38
N ALA A 432 -5.61 -19.53 17.32
CA ALA A 432 -6.66 -18.52 17.14
C ALA A 432 -6.32 -17.58 15.99
N MET A 433 -5.06 -17.16 15.85
CA MET A 433 -4.63 -16.32 14.73
C MET A 433 -4.70 -17.05 13.39
N PHE A 434 -4.27 -18.31 13.35
CA PHE A 434 -4.37 -19.13 12.16
C PHE A 434 -5.82 -19.30 11.71
N ASN A 435 -6.74 -19.62 12.63
CA ASN A 435 -8.16 -19.80 12.32
C ASN A 435 -8.83 -18.48 11.90
N LEU A 436 -8.47 -17.36 12.52
CA LEU A 436 -8.94 -16.03 12.12
C LEU A 436 -8.49 -15.71 10.68
N CYS A 437 -7.23 -16.02 10.35
CA CYS A 437 -6.71 -15.82 9.00
C CYS A 437 -7.46 -16.66 7.97
N LYS A 438 -7.63 -17.97 8.20
CA LYS A 438 -8.42 -18.82 7.30
C LYS A 438 -9.87 -18.34 7.18
N GLY A 439 -10.48 -17.95 8.30
CA GLY A 439 -11.84 -17.43 8.32
C GLY A 439 -12.00 -16.15 7.49
N ALA A 440 -11.07 -15.21 7.60
CA ALA A 440 -11.08 -13.97 6.82
C ALA A 440 -10.92 -14.24 5.31
N LEU A 441 -9.97 -15.11 4.92
CA LEU A 441 -9.76 -15.50 3.52
C LEU A 441 -11.00 -16.20 2.93
N ASN A 442 -11.62 -17.10 3.69
CA ASN A 442 -12.84 -17.80 3.29
C ASN A 442 -14.06 -16.87 3.22
N ALA A 443 -14.08 -15.79 4.01
CA ALA A 443 -15.10 -14.74 3.92
C ALA A 443 -14.93 -13.84 2.70
N GLY A 444 -13.87 -14.01 1.91
CA GLY A 444 -13.58 -13.27 0.69
C GLY A 444 -12.63 -12.08 0.88
N TYR A 445 -11.91 -12.00 1.98
CA TYR A 445 -10.87 -11.00 2.13
C TYR A 445 -9.82 -11.15 1.04
N ARG A 446 -9.52 -10.02 0.40
CA ARG A 446 -8.47 -9.92 -0.60
C ARG A 446 -7.09 -9.87 0.06
N GLU A 447 -6.97 -9.02 1.09
CA GLU A 447 -5.72 -8.85 1.81
C GLU A 447 -5.96 -8.29 3.22
N PHE A 448 -5.17 -8.72 4.20
CA PHE A 448 -5.22 -8.19 5.56
C PHE A 448 -3.95 -8.52 6.36
N THR A 449 -3.81 -7.89 7.52
CA THR A 449 -2.82 -8.21 8.54
C THR A 449 -3.35 -7.82 9.93
N ALA A 450 -2.49 -7.89 10.96
CA ALA A 450 -2.85 -7.45 12.30
C ALA A 450 -1.70 -6.72 13.00
N ASN A 451 -2.05 -5.77 13.87
CA ASN A 451 -1.19 -5.23 14.91
C ASN A 451 -1.44 -5.97 16.21
N VAL A 452 -0.39 -6.43 16.86
CA VAL A 452 -0.44 -6.99 18.21
C VAL A 452 0.09 -5.96 19.20
N ALA A 453 -0.62 -5.75 20.31
CA ALA A 453 -0.39 -4.65 21.25
C ALA A 453 1.05 -4.52 21.76
N SER A 454 1.71 -5.66 22.00
CA SER A 454 3.07 -5.68 22.59
C SER A 454 4.20 -5.55 21.56
N ASN A 455 3.88 -5.39 20.26
CA ASN A 455 4.91 -5.29 19.25
C ASN A 455 5.47 -3.87 19.15
N ASP A 456 6.81 -3.76 19.02
CA ASP A 456 7.49 -2.50 18.71
C ASP A 456 7.20 -2.03 17.27
N LEU A 457 7.04 -2.99 16.36
CA LEU A 457 6.60 -2.72 15.00
C LEU A 457 5.09 -2.52 14.97
N VAL A 458 4.65 -1.36 14.49
CA VAL A 458 3.25 -1.00 14.32
C VAL A 458 2.98 -0.69 12.87
N ARG A 459 1.98 -1.34 12.31
CA ARG A 459 1.51 -1.07 10.96
C ARG A 459 0.54 0.10 10.97
N VAL A 460 0.87 1.14 10.25
CA VAL A 460 0.03 2.36 10.13
C VAL A 460 -0.92 2.23 8.95
N THR A 461 -0.35 1.92 7.78
CA THR A 461 -1.08 1.64 6.54
C THR A 461 -0.36 0.51 5.79
N GLY A 462 0.07 0.71 4.55
CA GLY A 462 0.98 -0.18 3.84
C GLY A 462 2.44 -0.11 4.31
N TYR A 463 2.78 0.80 5.21
CA TYR A 463 4.09 0.89 5.83
C TYR A 463 4.01 0.77 7.36
N MET A 464 5.17 0.58 7.96
CA MET A 464 5.32 0.34 9.40
C MET A 464 6.19 1.41 10.04
N VAL A 465 6.03 1.55 11.35
CA VAL A 465 6.93 2.34 12.21
C VAL A 465 7.38 1.48 13.39
N LYS A 466 8.52 1.82 13.98
CA LYS A 466 8.93 1.31 15.29
C LYS A 466 8.65 2.35 16.35
N LEU A 467 7.97 1.98 17.43
CA LEU A 467 7.73 2.85 18.57
C LEU A 467 9.07 3.35 19.16
N SER A 468 10.06 2.46 19.22
CA SER A 468 11.42 2.79 19.68
C SER A 468 12.15 3.79 18.77
N ASP A 469 11.90 3.74 17.45
CA ASP A 469 12.49 4.70 16.51
C ASP A 469 11.77 6.06 16.54
N ILE A 470 10.46 6.08 16.78
CA ILE A 470 9.71 7.33 16.99
C ILE A 470 10.26 8.08 18.21
N ALA A 471 10.46 7.37 19.31
CA ALA A 471 11.04 7.96 20.53
C ALA A 471 12.44 8.54 20.30
N LYS A 472 13.28 7.86 19.50
CA LYS A 472 14.61 8.38 19.11
C LYS A 472 14.49 9.58 18.17
N TYR A 473 13.56 9.54 17.22
CA TYR A 473 13.34 10.64 16.30
C TYR A 473 12.97 11.94 17.01
N ASP A 474 12.11 11.87 18.02
CA ASP A 474 11.73 13.03 18.82
C ASP A 474 12.93 13.62 19.61
N ALA A 475 13.92 12.80 19.95
CA ALA A 475 15.11 13.22 20.71
C ALA A 475 16.31 13.62 19.81
N GLU A 476 16.62 12.83 18.78
CA GLU A 476 17.93 12.87 18.11
C GLU A 476 17.86 12.88 16.56
N GLY A 477 16.64 12.75 15.97
CA GLY A 477 16.44 12.54 14.54
C GLY A 477 16.42 11.05 14.17
N SER A 478 16.11 10.74 12.92
CA SER A 478 15.89 9.38 12.43
C SER A 478 16.86 8.98 11.33
N ARG A 479 17.29 7.71 11.38
CA ARG A 479 18.10 7.08 10.35
C ARG A 479 17.35 6.89 9.02
N THR A 480 16.06 6.68 9.07
CA THR A 480 15.25 6.31 7.89
C THR A 480 14.15 7.33 7.61
N ASN A 481 13.83 7.53 6.34
CA ASN A 481 12.69 8.37 5.92
C ASN A 481 11.36 7.84 6.46
N THR A 482 11.24 6.55 6.66
CA THR A 482 10.07 5.88 7.20
C THR A 482 9.62 6.45 8.52
N THR A 483 10.54 6.53 9.50
CA THR A 483 10.22 7.07 10.82
C THR A 483 9.83 8.54 10.71
N PHE A 484 10.48 9.28 9.83
CA PHE A 484 10.20 10.69 9.60
C PHE A 484 8.76 10.92 9.11
N LEU A 485 8.36 10.19 8.07
CA LEU A 485 7.02 10.29 7.47
C LEU A 485 5.97 9.55 8.30
N GLY A 486 6.31 8.40 8.84
CA GLY A 486 5.39 7.52 9.54
C GLY A 486 5.02 7.96 10.94
N ALA A 487 5.91 8.68 11.65
CA ALA A 487 5.63 9.16 13.00
C ALA A 487 4.45 10.14 13.02
N GLU A 488 4.39 11.05 12.06
CA GLU A 488 3.30 12.02 11.93
C GLU A 488 1.98 11.32 11.56
N ALA A 489 2.01 10.43 10.56
CA ALA A 489 0.82 9.66 10.19
C ALA A 489 0.31 8.77 11.35
N ALA A 490 1.21 8.14 12.09
CA ALA A 490 0.83 7.35 13.26
C ALA A 490 0.17 8.19 14.37
N LYS A 491 0.67 9.40 14.61
CA LYS A 491 0.07 10.35 15.57
C LYS A 491 -1.31 10.81 15.10
N ASN A 492 -1.44 11.21 13.83
CA ASN A 492 -2.67 11.77 13.29
C ASN A 492 -3.79 10.74 13.13
N THR A 493 -3.48 9.47 12.93
CA THR A 493 -4.47 8.38 12.85
C THR A 493 -4.92 7.85 14.20
N GLY A 494 -4.29 8.27 15.31
CA GLY A 494 -4.57 7.76 16.66
C GLY A 494 -4.18 6.29 16.88
N ILE A 495 -3.46 5.68 15.94
CA ILE A 495 -3.13 4.24 15.98
C ILE A 495 -2.25 3.85 17.17
N LEU A 496 -1.47 4.78 17.71
CA LEU A 496 -0.57 4.54 18.84
C LEU A 496 -1.30 4.55 20.19
N GLU A 497 -2.46 5.18 20.28
CA GLU A 497 -3.23 5.39 21.50
C GLU A 497 -4.40 4.43 21.65
N ARG A 498 -4.70 3.66 20.60
CA ARG A 498 -5.84 2.77 20.60
C ARG A 498 -5.66 1.57 21.53
N SER A 499 -6.76 1.14 22.14
CA SER A 499 -6.80 -0.10 22.91
C SER A 499 -6.94 -1.31 21.99
N PRO A 500 -6.12 -2.36 22.17
CA PRO A 500 -6.24 -3.60 21.40
C PRO A 500 -7.52 -4.35 21.77
N ARG A 501 -8.03 -5.15 20.82
CA ARG A 501 -9.16 -6.04 21.05
C ARG A 501 -8.66 -7.46 21.33
N VAL A 502 -9.29 -8.10 22.29
CA VAL A 502 -8.98 -9.50 22.64
C VAL A 502 -9.62 -10.42 21.61
N VAL A 503 -8.87 -11.39 21.11
CA VAL A 503 -9.40 -12.48 20.30
C VAL A 503 -10.02 -13.51 21.26
N SER A 504 -11.26 -13.32 21.65
CA SER A 504 -11.99 -14.24 22.53
C SER A 504 -13.17 -14.87 21.78
N GLN A 505 -13.61 -16.04 22.28
CA GLN A 505 -14.84 -16.66 21.81
C GLN A 505 -16.10 -16.00 22.38
N GLU A 506 -15.96 -15.22 23.43
CA GLU A 506 -17.06 -14.46 24.02
C GLU A 506 -17.15 -13.10 23.35
N MET A 507 -18.07 -13.00 22.42
CA MET A 507 -18.42 -11.76 21.73
C MET A 507 -19.15 -10.85 22.72
N SER A 508 -18.45 -10.10 23.53
CA SER A 508 -19.07 -9.02 24.28
C SER A 508 -19.38 -7.87 23.33
N PRO A 509 -20.59 -7.31 23.36
CA PRO A 509 -20.90 -6.11 22.60
C PRO A 509 -19.94 -5.00 23.05
N VAL A 510 -19.19 -4.48 22.09
CA VAL A 510 -18.09 -3.52 22.28
C VAL A 510 -18.60 -2.14 22.69
N TYR A 511 -19.92 -1.98 22.83
CA TYR A 511 -20.56 -0.69 23.02
C TYR A 511 -21.27 -0.64 24.37
N LYS A 512 -20.72 0.14 25.23
CA LYS A 512 -21.46 0.80 26.31
C LYS A 512 -21.49 2.28 26.05
#